data_63871105983c73ecf60c26e3858fbaa5
#
_entry.id   63871105983c73ecf60c26e3858fbaa5
#
_cell.length_a   1.000
_cell.length_b   1.000
_cell.length_c   1.000
_cell.angle_alpha   90.00
_cell.angle_beta   90.00
_cell.angle_gamma   90.00
#
_symmetry.space_group_name_H-M   'P 1'
#
loop_
_entity.id
_entity.type
_entity.pdbx_description
1 polymer ?
#
loop_
_entity_poly.entity_id
_entity_poly.type
_entity_poly.pdbx_seq_one_letter_code
_entity_poly.pdbx_strand_id
1 'polypeptide(L)'
;MIKVAMFDTHSYDEQSFNKTNADFGFDIHYYKEHLSKKTVPLAKGADVVCIFVNAECNAAVIDELVSYGVKLIALRCAGFNNVDLKAAKGRIDVVRVPAYSPHAVAEYAVALMLSLNRKIYRAVNRTRDGNFKLKGLLGFDMYGKTAGLIGMGRIAKELIKILRGFGMNV
;
A
#
# COMPACT_ATOMS: atom_id res chain seq x y z
N MET A 1 20.72 -20.09 -6.87
CA MET A 1 19.97 -19.32 -5.85
C MET A 1 19.35 -18.14 -6.56
N ILE A 2 18.05 -17.91 -6.42
CA ILE A 2 17.36 -16.78 -7.05
C ILE A 2 17.73 -15.49 -6.33
N LYS A 3 18.20 -14.49 -7.07
CA LYS A 3 18.58 -13.19 -6.55
C LYS A 3 17.44 -12.18 -6.71
N VAL A 4 17.06 -11.52 -5.62
CA VAL A 4 15.96 -10.57 -5.59
C VAL A 4 16.49 -9.19 -5.19
N ALA A 5 16.28 -8.19 -6.04
CA ALA A 5 16.49 -6.79 -5.70
C ALA A 5 15.15 -6.20 -5.21
N MET A 6 15.05 -5.91 -3.93
CA MET A 6 13.82 -5.37 -3.34
C MET A 6 14.00 -3.90 -3.03
N PHE A 7 13.16 -3.07 -3.66
CA PHE A 7 13.19 -1.60 -3.56
C PHE A 7 12.12 -1.06 -2.61
N ASP A 8 12.31 0.17 -2.12
CA ASP A 8 11.38 0.89 -1.22
C ASP A 8 11.12 0.08 0.07
N THR A 9 12.20 -0.42 0.71
CA THR A 9 12.12 -1.31 1.86
C THR A 9 12.24 -0.56 3.18
N HIS A 10 11.49 -1.02 4.16
CA HIS A 10 11.56 -0.61 5.54
C HIS A 10 11.91 -1.81 6.44
N SER A 11 12.28 -1.55 7.68
CA SER A 11 12.67 -2.60 8.63
C SER A 11 11.62 -3.69 8.84
N TYR A 12 10.33 -3.34 8.76
CA TYR A 12 9.24 -4.31 8.88
C TYR A 12 9.14 -5.21 7.63
N ASP A 13 9.47 -4.71 6.43
CA ASP A 13 9.55 -5.52 5.21
C ASP A 13 10.68 -6.55 5.37
N GLU A 14 11.88 -6.11 5.75
CA GLU A 14 13.03 -6.97 5.94
C GLU A 14 12.75 -8.08 6.96
N GLN A 15 12.15 -7.74 8.11
CA GLN A 15 11.78 -8.71 9.13
C GLN A 15 10.79 -9.76 8.60
N SER A 16 9.74 -9.31 7.90
CA SER A 16 8.70 -10.19 7.38
C SER A 16 9.24 -11.10 6.27
N PHE A 17 9.97 -10.53 5.31
CA PHE A 17 10.52 -11.29 4.20
C PHE A 17 11.61 -12.27 4.65
N ASN A 18 12.52 -11.86 5.55
CA ASN A 18 13.55 -12.76 6.07
C ASN A 18 12.95 -13.95 6.82
N LYS A 19 11.88 -13.71 7.62
CA LYS A 19 11.18 -14.79 8.32
C LYS A 19 10.61 -15.81 7.34
N THR A 20 9.95 -15.35 6.28
CA THR A 20 9.34 -16.24 5.29
C THR A 20 10.40 -16.87 4.38
N ASN A 21 11.47 -16.13 4.07
CA ASN A 21 12.53 -16.58 3.18
C ASN A 21 13.35 -17.76 3.75
N ALA A 22 13.26 -18.02 5.04
CA ALA A 22 13.86 -19.21 5.66
C ALA A 22 13.40 -20.51 4.97
N ASP A 23 12.17 -20.54 4.43
CA ASP A 23 11.60 -21.69 3.75
C ASP A 23 11.95 -21.75 2.25
N PHE A 24 12.46 -20.65 1.66
CA PHE A 24 12.70 -20.51 0.22
C PHE A 24 14.17 -20.36 -0.16
N GLY A 25 14.97 -19.74 0.68
CA GLY A 25 16.41 -19.56 0.47
C GLY A 25 16.77 -18.62 -0.69
N PHE A 26 15.98 -17.57 -0.93
CA PHE A 26 16.33 -16.54 -1.92
C PHE A 26 17.44 -15.63 -1.38
N ASP A 27 18.28 -15.12 -2.28
CA ASP A 27 19.27 -14.08 -1.98
C ASP A 27 18.60 -12.71 -2.17
N ILE A 28 18.14 -12.08 -1.06
CA ILE A 28 17.37 -10.84 -1.12
C ILE A 28 18.24 -9.66 -0.73
N HIS A 29 18.43 -8.73 -1.66
CA HIS A 29 19.07 -7.44 -1.42
C HIS A 29 18.02 -6.36 -1.21
N TYR A 30 18.06 -5.69 -0.06
CA TYR A 30 17.11 -4.67 0.36
C TYR A 30 17.65 -3.27 0.08
N TYR A 31 16.87 -2.47 -0.65
CA TYR A 31 17.18 -1.07 -0.98
C TYR A 31 16.08 -0.16 -0.42
N LYS A 32 16.48 0.90 0.27
CA LYS A 32 15.56 1.92 0.80
C LYS A 32 15.00 2.82 -0.29
N GLU A 33 15.77 2.99 -1.36
CA GLU A 33 15.39 3.75 -2.53
C GLU A 33 14.25 3.06 -3.29
N HIS A 34 13.35 3.85 -3.89
CA HIS A 34 12.40 3.28 -4.86
C HIS A 34 13.07 3.07 -6.20
N LEU A 35 12.54 2.11 -6.96
CA LEU A 35 12.97 1.86 -8.32
C LEU A 35 12.66 3.10 -9.19
N SER A 36 13.65 3.57 -9.92
CA SER A 36 13.58 4.68 -10.86
C SER A 36 14.72 4.57 -11.87
N LYS A 37 14.77 5.43 -12.86
CA LYS A 37 15.89 5.46 -13.81
C LYS A 37 17.26 5.69 -13.12
N LYS A 38 17.28 6.35 -11.97
CA LYS A 38 18.53 6.58 -11.20
C LYS A 38 18.98 5.37 -10.40
N THR A 39 18.05 4.56 -9.93
CA THR A 39 18.30 3.45 -9.01
C THR A 39 18.23 2.07 -9.67
N VAL A 40 17.72 1.97 -10.90
CA VAL A 40 17.66 0.70 -11.63
C VAL A 40 19.02 -0.01 -11.76
N PRO A 41 20.20 0.66 -11.79
CA PRO A 41 21.48 -0.04 -11.79
C PRO A 41 21.73 -0.94 -10.58
N LEU A 42 21.03 -0.71 -9.45
CA LEU A 42 21.08 -1.57 -8.27
C LEU A 42 20.47 -2.96 -8.52
N ALA A 43 19.67 -3.11 -9.58
CA ALA A 43 19.09 -4.40 -9.97
C ALA A 43 20.02 -5.27 -10.82
N LYS A 44 21.25 -4.80 -11.13
CA LYS A 44 22.21 -5.60 -11.93
C LYS A 44 22.54 -6.92 -11.24
N GLY A 45 22.36 -8.01 -11.99
CA GLY A 45 22.61 -9.36 -11.51
C GLY A 45 21.49 -9.97 -10.67
N ALA A 46 20.35 -9.28 -10.52
CA ALA A 46 19.15 -9.86 -9.94
C ALA A 46 18.33 -10.61 -10.99
N ASP A 47 17.69 -11.70 -10.57
CA ASP A 47 16.71 -12.43 -11.38
C ASP A 47 15.32 -11.81 -11.28
N VAL A 48 15.01 -11.23 -10.13
CA VAL A 48 13.71 -10.67 -9.76
C VAL A 48 13.88 -9.28 -9.17
N VAL A 49 13.00 -8.36 -9.55
CA VAL A 49 12.87 -7.05 -8.91
C VAL A 49 11.53 -6.98 -8.17
N CYS A 50 11.59 -6.73 -6.86
CA CYS A 50 10.40 -6.53 -6.05
C CYS A 50 10.21 -5.04 -5.75
N ILE A 51 9.03 -4.49 -6.10
CA ILE A 51 8.73 -3.07 -6.03
C ILE A 51 7.45 -2.76 -5.25
N PHE A 52 7.29 -1.49 -4.88
CA PHE A 52 6.11 -0.98 -4.20
C PHE A 52 5.47 0.17 -4.98
N VAL A 53 4.48 0.84 -4.39
CA VAL A 53 3.61 1.82 -5.06
C VAL A 53 4.33 3.06 -5.59
N ASN A 54 5.47 3.42 -4.99
CA ASN A 54 6.24 4.62 -5.37
C ASN A 54 7.27 4.37 -6.48
N ALA A 55 7.41 3.13 -6.96
CA ALA A 55 8.36 2.80 -8.01
C ALA A 55 7.95 3.43 -9.35
N GLU A 56 8.92 3.93 -10.09
CA GLU A 56 8.78 4.44 -11.45
C GLU A 56 9.20 3.36 -12.44
N CYS A 57 8.33 2.38 -12.70
CA CYS A 57 8.61 1.26 -13.59
C CYS A 57 8.06 1.54 -15.01
N ASN A 58 8.55 2.63 -15.62
CA ASN A 58 8.22 3.04 -16.98
C ASN A 58 9.02 2.27 -18.04
N ALA A 59 8.77 2.52 -19.32
CA ALA A 59 9.41 1.83 -20.43
C ALA A 59 10.95 1.86 -20.36
N ALA A 60 11.55 3.02 -20.04
CA ALA A 60 12.99 3.17 -19.96
C ALA A 60 13.62 2.34 -18.82
N VAL A 61 12.94 2.23 -17.68
CA VAL A 61 13.37 1.37 -16.56
C VAL A 61 13.23 -0.10 -16.94
N ILE A 62 12.14 -0.48 -17.61
CA ILE A 62 11.92 -1.85 -18.07
C ILE A 62 12.99 -2.25 -19.10
N ASP A 63 13.36 -1.36 -20.01
CA ASP A 63 14.44 -1.61 -20.98
C ASP A 63 15.75 -1.95 -20.29
N GLU A 64 16.11 -1.21 -19.25
CA GLU A 64 17.31 -1.49 -18.46
C GLU A 64 17.19 -2.81 -17.69
N LEU A 65 16.05 -3.08 -17.02
CA LEU A 65 15.83 -4.35 -16.31
C LEU A 65 15.98 -5.55 -17.24
N VAL A 66 15.38 -5.47 -18.44
CA VAL A 66 15.52 -6.52 -19.46
C VAL A 66 16.98 -6.66 -19.90
N SER A 67 17.70 -5.55 -20.11
CA SER A 67 19.12 -5.59 -20.48
C SER A 67 20.01 -6.22 -19.39
N TYR A 68 19.60 -6.14 -18.11
CA TYR A 68 20.30 -6.78 -16.99
C TYR A 68 19.92 -8.27 -16.82
N GLY A 69 18.98 -8.78 -17.62
CA GLY A 69 18.52 -10.16 -17.56
C GLY A 69 17.49 -10.44 -16.47
N VAL A 70 16.88 -9.40 -15.89
CA VAL A 70 15.77 -9.54 -14.93
C VAL A 70 14.57 -10.17 -15.63
N LYS A 71 13.99 -11.20 -15.01
CA LYS A 71 12.92 -12.02 -15.61
C LYS A 71 11.53 -11.68 -15.04
N LEU A 72 11.48 -11.14 -13.84
CA LEU A 72 10.22 -10.92 -13.12
C LEU A 72 10.23 -9.59 -12.37
N ILE A 73 9.15 -8.84 -12.52
CA ILE A 73 8.79 -7.71 -11.65
C ILE A 73 7.66 -8.17 -10.72
N ALA A 74 7.94 -8.22 -9.42
CA ALA A 74 6.98 -8.59 -8.39
C ALA A 74 6.52 -7.34 -7.62
N LEU A 75 5.22 -7.01 -7.72
CA LEU A 75 4.64 -5.93 -6.94
C LEU A 75 4.09 -6.45 -5.61
N ARG A 76 4.61 -5.95 -4.50
CA ARG A 76 4.07 -6.25 -3.15
C ARG A 76 2.86 -5.38 -2.79
N CYS A 77 2.05 -5.04 -3.80
CA CYS A 77 0.80 -4.28 -3.69
C CYS A 77 -0.22 -4.75 -4.73
N ALA A 78 -1.45 -4.29 -4.60
CA ALA A 78 -2.52 -4.64 -5.52
C ALA A 78 -2.57 -3.74 -6.77
N GLY A 79 -2.21 -2.46 -6.61
CA GLY A 79 -2.11 -1.51 -7.72
C GLY A 79 -0.91 -1.82 -8.63
N PHE A 80 -1.02 -1.49 -9.91
CA PHE A 80 0.03 -1.71 -10.91
C PHE A 80 0.15 -0.55 -11.92
N ASN A 81 -0.46 0.59 -11.61
CA ASN A 81 -0.45 1.77 -12.50
C ASN A 81 0.94 2.37 -12.71
N ASN A 82 1.88 2.05 -11.83
CA ASN A 82 3.27 2.47 -11.87
C ASN A 82 4.16 1.58 -12.75
N VAL A 83 3.58 0.56 -13.43
CA VAL A 83 4.30 -0.32 -14.34
C VAL A 83 3.77 -0.15 -15.76
N ASP A 84 4.64 0.11 -16.72
CA ASP A 84 4.29 0.12 -18.15
C ASP A 84 4.14 -1.31 -18.66
N LEU A 85 2.91 -1.85 -18.55
CA LEU A 85 2.61 -3.21 -18.99
C LEU A 85 2.79 -3.40 -20.51
N LYS A 86 2.70 -2.33 -21.32
CA LYS A 86 2.94 -2.43 -22.77
C LYS A 86 4.42 -2.67 -23.06
N ALA A 87 5.27 -1.95 -22.35
CA ALA A 87 6.72 -2.15 -22.45
C ALA A 87 7.18 -3.49 -21.87
N ALA A 88 6.51 -4.02 -20.86
CA ALA A 88 6.83 -5.32 -20.24
C ALA A 88 6.40 -6.51 -21.09
N LYS A 89 5.33 -6.37 -21.87
CA LYS A 89 4.69 -7.48 -22.59
C LYS A 89 5.66 -8.28 -23.48
N GLY A 90 5.75 -9.59 -23.19
CA GLY A 90 6.60 -10.52 -23.94
C GLY A 90 8.10 -10.38 -23.66
N ARG A 91 8.51 -9.57 -22.69
CA ARG A 91 9.91 -9.28 -22.35
C ARG A 91 10.26 -9.60 -20.90
N ILE A 92 9.37 -9.29 -19.98
CA ILE A 92 9.55 -9.51 -18.55
C ILE A 92 8.19 -9.79 -17.92
N ASP A 93 8.12 -10.77 -17.05
CA ASP A 93 6.89 -11.12 -16.37
C ASP A 93 6.56 -10.09 -15.28
N VAL A 94 5.27 -9.84 -15.06
CA VAL A 94 4.79 -8.93 -14.03
C VAL A 94 3.73 -9.64 -13.18
N VAL A 95 3.98 -9.74 -11.89
CA VAL A 95 3.05 -10.31 -10.91
C VAL A 95 2.73 -9.30 -9.81
N ARG A 96 1.58 -9.45 -9.19
CA ARG A 96 1.13 -8.56 -8.10
C ARG A 96 0.38 -9.34 -7.02
N VAL A 97 0.13 -8.71 -5.89
CA VAL A 97 -0.82 -9.21 -4.91
C VAL A 97 -2.24 -8.85 -5.39
N PRO A 98 -3.06 -9.82 -5.83
CA PRO A 98 -4.33 -9.51 -6.49
C PRO A 98 -5.36 -8.93 -5.52
N ALA A 99 -5.30 -9.31 -4.26
CA ALA A 99 -6.12 -8.79 -3.18
C ALA A 99 -5.46 -9.12 -1.83
N TYR A 100 -5.63 -8.21 -0.88
CA TYR A 100 -5.31 -8.47 0.53
C TYR A 100 -6.57 -8.17 1.36
N SER A 101 -6.56 -7.37 2.41
CA SER A 101 -7.75 -7.13 3.23
C SER A 101 -8.56 -5.91 2.77
N PRO A 102 -9.70 -6.06 2.05
CA PRO A 102 -10.60 -4.96 1.78
C PRO A 102 -11.22 -4.39 3.07
N HIS A 103 -11.32 -5.21 4.10
CA HIS A 103 -11.81 -4.82 5.43
C HIS A 103 -10.88 -3.80 6.08
N ALA A 104 -9.56 -4.02 6.07
CA ALA A 104 -8.59 -3.12 6.68
C ALA A 104 -8.71 -1.68 6.15
N VAL A 105 -8.88 -1.52 4.84
CA VAL A 105 -9.03 -0.19 4.23
C VAL A 105 -10.37 0.43 4.59
N ALA A 106 -11.46 -0.35 4.59
CA ALA A 106 -12.79 0.12 4.98
C ALA A 106 -12.84 0.55 6.46
N GLU A 107 -12.27 -0.28 7.35
CA GLU A 107 -12.16 0.02 8.79
C GLU A 107 -11.32 1.27 9.04
N TYR A 108 -10.20 1.42 8.35
CA TYR A 108 -9.36 2.61 8.47
C TYR A 108 -10.10 3.88 8.01
N ALA A 109 -10.87 3.80 6.92
CA ALA A 109 -11.71 4.93 6.47
C ALA A 109 -12.72 5.34 7.56
N VAL A 110 -13.38 4.38 8.22
CA VAL A 110 -14.31 4.66 9.32
C VAL A 110 -13.59 5.23 10.53
N ALA A 111 -12.42 4.71 10.87
CA ALA A 111 -11.60 5.24 11.96
C ALA A 111 -11.23 6.71 11.74
N LEU A 112 -10.87 7.08 10.50
CA LEU A 112 -10.62 8.48 10.13
C LEU A 112 -11.88 9.34 10.23
N MET A 113 -13.03 8.85 9.71
CA MET A 113 -14.32 9.56 9.81
C MET A 113 -14.68 9.85 11.27
N LEU A 114 -14.58 8.84 12.15
CA LEU A 114 -14.87 8.99 13.58
C LEU A 114 -13.87 9.91 14.26
N SER A 115 -12.58 9.79 13.96
CA SER A 115 -11.55 10.65 14.52
C SER A 115 -11.77 12.12 14.18
N LEU A 116 -12.12 12.41 12.93
CA LEU A 116 -12.42 13.77 12.46
C LEU A 116 -13.74 14.31 13.06
N ASN A 117 -14.82 13.52 13.00
CA ASN A 117 -16.13 13.90 13.52
C ASN A 117 -16.07 14.18 15.01
N ARG A 118 -15.54 13.25 15.80
CA ARG A 118 -15.46 13.34 17.25
C ARG A 118 -14.23 14.13 17.74
N LYS A 119 -13.40 14.63 16.83
CA LYS A 119 -12.19 15.44 17.10
C LYS A 119 -11.24 14.78 18.10
N ILE A 120 -11.08 13.45 18.00
CA ILE A 120 -10.33 12.62 18.96
C ILE A 120 -8.90 13.16 19.11
N TYR A 121 -8.23 13.51 18.02
CA TYR A 121 -6.85 14.06 18.02
C TYR A 121 -6.75 15.35 18.86
N ARG A 122 -7.77 16.24 18.79
CA ARG A 122 -7.78 17.48 19.56
C ARG A 122 -8.05 17.21 21.04
N ALA A 123 -8.96 16.28 21.33
CA ALA A 123 -9.27 15.89 22.69
C ALA A 123 -8.05 15.28 23.38
N VAL A 124 -7.34 14.38 22.72
CA VAL A 124 -6.12 13.74 23.24
C VAL A 124 -5.05 14.79 23.58
N ASN A 125 -4.76 15.71 22.64
CA ASN A 125 -3.75 16.75 22.88
C ASN A 125 -4.13 17.66 24.04
N ARG A 126 -5.39 18.13 24.10
CA ARG A 126 -5.88 18.96 25.21
C ARG A 126 -5.79 18.25 26.55
N THR A 127 -6.16 16.99 26.61
CA THR A 127 -6.09 16.21 27.85
C THR A 127 -4.65 16.07 28.35
N ARG A 128 -3.70 15.86 27.44
CA ARG A 128 -2.27 15.84 27.78
C ARG A 128 -1.78 17.17 28.34
N ASP A 129 -2.34 18.28 27.86
CA ASP A 129 -2.02 19.64 28.34
C ASP A 129 -2.84 20.03 29.59
N GLY A 130 -3.57 19.08 30.21
CA GLY A 130 -4.43 19.34 31.38
C GLY A 130 -5.68 20.18 31.08
N ASN A 131 -6.04 20.33 29.80
CA ASN A 131 -7.20 21.12 29.37
C ASN A 131 -8.42 20.23 29.10
N PHE A 132 -9.36 20.19 30.01
CA PHE A 132 -10.59 19.37 29.94
C PHE A 132 -11.82 20.13 29.39
N LYS A 133 -11.64 21.32 28.79
CA LYS A 133 -12.76 22.12 28.26
C LYS A 133 -13.32 21.44 27.00
N LEU A 134 -14.64 21.32 26.92
CA LEU A 134 -15.37 20.71 25.81
C LEU A 134 -15.59 21.65 24.61
N LYS A 135 -15.34 22.95 24.76
CA LYS A 135 -15.53 23.96 23.71
C LYS A 135 -14.77 23.55 22.42
N GLY A 136 -15.51 23.43 21.32
CA GLY A 136 -14.95 23.09 19.99
C GLY A 136 -14.65 21.59 19.80
N LEU A 137 -15.16 20.71 20.68
CA LEU A 137 -15.07 19.25 20.53
C LEU A 137 -16.40 18.61 20.11
N LEU A 138 -17.45 19.41 19.88
CA LEU A 138 -18.74 18.89 19.43
C LEU A 138 -18.59 18.22 18.05
N GLY A 139 -19.15 17.04 17.94
CA GLY A 139 -19.37 16.29 16.71
C GLY A 139 -20.86 16.13 16.43
N PHE A 140 -21.19 15.19 15.55
CA PHE A 140 -22.57 14.82 15.25
C PHE A 140 -22.73 13.29 15.26
N ASP A 141 -23.96 12.82 15.39
CA ASP A 141 -24.24 11.40 15.27
C ASP A 141 -24.26 11.00 13.81
N MET A 142 -23.57 9.92 13.47
CA MET A 142 -23.59 9.36 12.12
C MET A 142 -24.93 8.70 11.80
N TYR A 143 -25.65 8.23 12.83
CA TYR A 143 -26.99 7.65 12.72
C TYR A 143 -27.94 8.56 11.95
N GLY A 144 -28.67 7.99 10.99
CA GLY A 144 -29.64 8.71 10.15
C GLY A 144 -29.02 9.63 9.09
N LYS A 145 -27.69 9.78 9.07
CA LYS A 145 -27.00 10.55 8.01
C LYS A 145 -26.86 9.73 6.74
N THR A 146 -26.63 10.40 5.62
CA THR A 146 -26.42 9.76 4.32
C THR A 146 -24.95 9.84 3.94
N ALA A 147 -24.39 8.69 3.51
CA ALA A 147 -23.06 8.59 2.92
C ALA A 147 -23.18 8.26 1.44
N GLY A 148 -22.58 9.08 0.58
CA GLY A 148 -22.44 8.78 -0.85
C GLY A 148 -21.10 8.12 -1.14
N LEU A 149 -21.08 7.01 -1.85
CA LEU A 149 -19.86 6.33 -2.28
C LEU A 149 -19.71 6.42 -3.80
N ILE A 150 -18.53 6.84 -4.24
CA ILE A 150 -18.16 6.86 -5.66
C ILE A 150 -17.26 5.64 -5.91
N GLY A 151 -17.77 4.69 -6.70
CA GLY A 151 -17.13 3.39 -6.95
C GLY A 151 -17.69 2.28 -6.06
N MET A 152 -17.87 1.09 -6.65
CA MET A 152 -18.50 -0.09 -6.02
C MET A 152 -17.57 -1.31 -6.01
N GLY A 153 -16.28 -1.06 -5.73
CA GLY A 153 -15.28 -2.13 -5.59
C GLY A 153 -15.42 -2.93 -4.28
N ARG A 154 -14.51 -3.88 -4.07
CA ARG A 154 -14.51 -4.75 -2.88
C ARG A 154 -14.47 -3.94 -1.57
N ILE A 155 -13.61 -2.91 -1.49
CA ILE A 155 -13.47 -2.03 -0.32
C ILE A 155 -14.77 -1.28 -0.05
N ALA A 156 -15.40 -0.70 -1.09
CA ALA A 156 -16.65 0.03 -0.94
C ALA A 156 -17.78 -0.86 -0.39
N LYS A 157 -17.86 -2.12 -0.83
CA LYS A 157 -18.85 -3.07 -0.33
C LYS A 157 -18.70 -3.34 1.18
N GLU A 158 -17.47 -3.46 1.67
CA GLU A 158 -17.22 -3.62 3.10
C GLU A 158 -17.51 -2.34 3.88
N LEU A 159 -17.13 -1.18 3.33
CA LEU A 159 -17.44 0.12 3.95
C LEU A 159 -18.96 0.33 4.09
N ILE A 160 -19.75 -0.04 3.07
CA ILE A 160 -21.22 0.04 3.13
C ILE A 160 -21.77 -0.77 4.31
N LYS A 161 -21.28 -1.98 4.53
CA LYS A 161 -21.72 -2.82 5.66
C LYS A 161 -21.47 -2.11 7.00
N ILE A 162 -20.28 -1.54 7.17
CA ILE A 162 -19.90 -0.84 8.39
C ILE A 162 -20.78 0.40 8.58
N LEU A 163 -20.96 1.22 7.55
CA LEU A 163 -21.76 2.45 7.62
C LEU A 163 -23.23 2.15 7.91
N ARG A 164 -23.79 1.08 7.33
CA ARG A 164 -25.14 0.61 7.69
C ARG A 164 -25.22 0.13 9.13
N GLY A 165 -24.17 -0.48 9.69
CA GLY A 165 -24.07 -0.80 11.12
C GLY A 165 -24.13 0.43 12.03
N PHE A 166 -23.73 1.61 11.56
CA PHE A 166 -23.92 2.89 12.22
C PHE A 166 -25.33 3.48 12.03
N GLY A 167 -26.25 2.79 11.36
CA GLY A 167 -27.58 3.29 11.06
C GLY A 167 -27.60 4.41 10.00
N MET A 168 -26.56 4.47 9.14
CA MET A 168 -26.52 5.45 8.05
C MET A 168 -27.32 4.96 6.82
N ASN A 169 -27.81 5.92 6.05
CA ASN A 169 -28.26 5.69 4.66
C ASN A 169 -27.02 5.68 3.74
N VAL A 170 -26.94 4.71 2.82
CA VAL A 170 -25.79 4.56 1.93
C VAL A 170 -26.27 4.25 0.51
#